data_fd9e2a5bc94cdaea820cb6dcde8f7fec
#
_entry.id   fd9e2a5bc94cdaea820cb6dcde8f7fec
#
_cell.length_a   1.000
_cell.length_b   1.000
_cell.length_c   1.000
_cell.angle_alpha   90.00
_cell.angle_beta   90.00
_cell.angle_gamma   90.00
#
_symmetry.space_group_name_H-M   'P 1'
#
loop_
_entity.id
_entity.type
_entity.pdbx_description
1 polymer ?
#
loop_
_entity_poly.entity_id
_entity_poly.type
_entity_poly.pdbx_seq_one_letter_code
_entity_poly.pdbx_strand_id
1 'polypeptide(L)'
;TELTTASEHPIDVTVMTYANGENKLYETTSGIREKVGQVSRRSRTEGDVRWIARAGISTRITGTEASWEKTSSSQVTASFQIKAGQPVCIVTYVSGSLEDDARLPEAYDKLSSVNGPQLALLKIEKKQWWKDMWTRSYVETNDSLLNRQYLSSIYLMASACNLHSPVCGG
;
A
#
# COMPACT_ATOMS: atom_id res chain seq x y z
N THR A 1 -7.96 -1.65 -2.82
CA THR A 1 -8.77 -1.20 -3.96
C THR A 1 -9.57 -2.37 -4.50
N GLU A 2 -10.85 -2.16 -4.78
CA GLU A 2 -11.72 -3.12 -5.46
C GLU A 2 -12.02 -2.62 -6.87
N LEU A 3 -11.92 -3.53 -7.83
CA LEU A 3 -12.17 -3.28 -9.24
C LEU A 3 -13.34 -4.13 -9.69
N THR A 4 -14.26 -3.51 -10.43
CA THR A 4 -15.42 -4.17 -11.07
C THR A 4 -15.59 -3.62 -12.47
N THR A 5 -16.20 -4.39 -13.35
CA THR A 5 -16.58 -3.93 -14.70
C THR A 5 -17.98 -4.36 -15.04
N ALA A 6 -18.68 -3.53 -15.82
CA ALA A 6 -19.93 -3.86 -16.48
C ALA A 6 -19.73 -4.29 -17.96
N SER A 7 -18.48 -4.31 -18.45
CA SER A 7 -18.17 -4.70 -19.82
C SER A 7 -18.51 -6.17 -20.07
N GLU A 8 -19.16 -6.47 -21.18
CA GLU A 8 -19.41 -7.84 -21.64
C GLU A 8 -18.13 -8.59 -22.02
N HIS A 9 -17.08 -7.87 -22.36
CA HIS A 9 -15.77 -8.43 -22.66
C HIS A 9 -14.83 -8.30 -21.49
N PRO A 10 -13.95 -9.31 -21.25
CA PRO A 10 -12.88 -9.22 -20.24
C PRO A 10 -11.99 -8.00 -20.50
N ILE A 11 -11.58 -7.35 -19.41
CA ILE A 11 -10.63 -6.21 -19.46
C ILE A 11 -9.29 -6.68 -18.92
N ASP A 12 -8.24 -6.52 -19.71
CA ASP A 12 -6.87 -6.78 -19.26
C ASP A 12 -6.40 -5.64 -18.34
N VAL A 13 -5.84 -6.02 -17.21
CA VAL A 13 -5.35 -5.10 -16.19
C VAL A 13 -3.93 -5.46 -15.81
N THR A 14 -3.09 -4.44 -15.75
CA THR A 14 -1.72 -4.57 -15.25
C THR A 14 -1.53 -3.69 -14.02
N VAL A 15 -1.05 -4.28 -12.94
CA VAL A 15 -0.73 -3.61 -11.68
C VAL A 15 0.77 -3.63 -11.48
N MET A 16 1.38 -2.47 -11.38
CA MET A 16 2.79 -2.33 -11.07
C MET A 16 2.98 -1.96 -9.60
N THR A 17 3.78 -2.76 -8.90
CA THR A 17 4.30 -2.44 -7.56
C THR A 17 5.75 -2.03 -7.74
N TYR A 18 6.09 -0.80 -7.42
CA TYR A 18 7.42 -0.28 -7.66
C TYR A 18 7.90 0.66 -6.54
N ALA A 19 9.21 0.78 -6.41
CA ALA A 19 9.90 1.85 -5.68
C ALA A 19 10.76 2.62 -6.68
N ASN A 20 10.95 3.92 -6.44
CA ASN A 20 11.88 4.70 -7.27
C ASN A 20 13.24 4.01 -7.30
N GLY A 21 13.85 3.95 -8.48
CA GLY A 21 15.03 3.15 -8.77
C GLY A 21 16.20 3.35 -7.81
N GLU A 22 17.19 2.50 -7.95
CA GLU A 22 18.41 2.57 -7.18
C GLU A 22 19.15 3.90 -7.38
N ASN A 23 19.69 4.42 -6.32
CA ASN A 23 20.64 5.54 -6.34
C ASN A 23 21.72 5.31 -5.28
N LYS A 24 22.63 6.29 -5.14
CA LYS A 24 23.73 6.20 -4.17
C LYS A 24 23.26 6.05 -2.71
N LEU A 25 22.05 6.55 -2.40
CA LEU A 25 21.51 6.59 -1.03
C LEU A 25 20.66 5.36 -0.67
N TYR A 26 20.16 4.62 -1.69
CA TYR A 26 19.21 3.55 -1.46
C TYR A 26 19.54 2.31 -2.29
N GLU A 27 19.24 1.19 -1.69
CA GLU A 27 19.19 -0.12 -2.32
C GLU A 27 17.73 -0.58 -2.42
N THR A 28 17.36 -1.10 -3.58
CA THR A 28 16.01 -1.64 -3.83
C THR A 28 16.09 -3.11 -4.17
N THR A 29 15.15 -3.87 -3.63
CA THR A 29 14.97 -5.29 -3.96
C THR A 29 13.53 -5.56 -4.28
N SER A 30 13.29 -6.45 -5.22
CA SER A 30 11.97 -6.93 -5.57
C SER A 30 11.93 -8.45 -5.56
N GLY A 31 10.77 -9.02 -5.31
CA GLY A 31 10.57 -10.44 -5.30
C GLY A 31 9.10 -10.81 -5.46
N ILE A 32 8.90 -12.08 -5.81
CA ILE A 32 7.58 -12.69 -5.89
C ILE A 32 7.66 -13.95 -5.07
N ARG A 33 6.73 -14.09 -4.12
CA ARG A 33 6.57 -15.31 -3.33
C ARG A 33 5.11 -15.70 -3.37
N GLU A 34 4.84 -16.92 -3.85
CA GLU A 34 3.49 -17.41 -4.05
C GLU A 34 2.67 -16.46 -4.94
N LYS A 35 1.63 -15.81 -4.42
CA LYS A 35 0.76 -14.86 -5.14
C LYS A 35 0.93 -13.42 -4.63
N VAL A 36 2.09 -13.09 -4.09
CA VAL A 36 2.41 -11.77 -3.53
C VAL A 36 3.65 -11.21 -4.21
N GLY A 37 3.50 -10.06 -4.84
CA GLY A 37 4.63 -9.27 -5.34
C GLY A 37 5.08 -8.26 -4.28
N GLN A 38 6.38 -8.16 -4.07
CA GLN A 38 6.97 -7.27 -3.09
C GLN A 38 8.10 -6.43 -3.68
N VAL A 39 8.16 -5.17 -3.29
CA VAL A 39 9.30 -4.29 -3.51
C VAL A 39 9.70 -3.67 -2.19
N SER A 40 10.97 -3.72 -1.86
CA SER A 40 11.51 -3.13 -0.64
C SER A 40 12.65 -2.17 -0.96
N ARG A 41 12.82 -1.20 -0.08
CA ARG A 41 13.85 -0.17 -0.15
C ARG A 41 14.54 -0.04 1.18
N ARG A 42 15.85 0.07 1.14
CA ARG A 42 16.70 0.21 2.30
C ARG A 42 17.67 1.38 2.08
N SER A 43 17.88 2.24 3.08
CA SER A 43 18.91 3.25 3.01
C SER A 43 20.29 2.59 3.07
N ARG A 44 21.23 3.07 2.26
CA ARG A 44 22.65 2.71 2.40
C ARG A 44 23.24 3.51 3.55
N THR A 45 24.08 2.87 4.36
CA THR A 45 24.81 3.55 5.42
C THR A 45 26.09 4.13 4.81
N GLU A 46 26.24 5.46 4.89
CA GLU A 46 27.51 6.13 4.67
C GLU A 46 27.93 6.76 6.00
N GLY A 47 29.13 6.43 6.49
CA GLY A 47 29.68 6.94 7.76
C GLY A 47 29.04 6.35 9.02
N ASP A 48 29.03 7.15 10.11
CA ASP A 48 28.57 6.73 11.44
C ASP A 48 27.05 6.69 11.63
N VAL A 49 26.28 6.41 10.59
CA VAL A 49 24.82 6.31 10.70
C VAL A 49 24.44 5.05 11.48
N ARG A 50 23.80 5.25 12.63
CA ARG A 50 23.43 4.16 13.56
C ARG A 50 22.13 3.44 13.21
N TRP A 51 21.38 3.92 12.20
CA TRP A 51 20.08 3.35 11.83
C TRP A 51 19.95 3.23 10.31
N ILE A 52 19.20 2.25 9.88
CA ILE A 52 18.91 1.99 8.48
C ILE A 52 17.40 2.09 8.29
N ALA A 53 16.95 3.06 7.50
CA ALA A 53 15.54 3.15 7.13
C ALA A 53 15.21 2.06 6.11
N ARG A 54 14.17 1.31 6.39
CA ARG A 54 13.62 0.27 5.51
C ARG A 54 12.15 0.55 5.25
N ALA A 55 11.74 0.37 4.02
CA ALA A 55 10.34 0.44 3.63
C ALA A 55 10.03 -0.66 2.62
N GLY A 56 8.86 -1.22 2.70
CA GLY A 56 8.39 -2.24 1.77
C GLY A 56 6.94 -2.04 1.39
N ILE A 57 6.63 -2.39 0.18
CA ILE A 57 5.27 -2.47 -0.33
C ILE A 57 5.06 -3.88 -0.88
N SER A 58 4.04 -4.55 -0.38
CA SER A 58 3.65 -5.89 -0.81
C SER A 58 2.24 -5.84 -1.36
N THR A 59 2.01 -6.48 -2.50
CA THR A 59 0.74 -6.44 -3.21
C THR A 59 0.27 -7.86 -3.50
N ARG A 60 -1.02 -8.11 -3.30
CA ARG A 60 -1.72 -9.34 -3.67
C ARG A 60 -2.97 -9.01 -4.46
N ILE A 61 -3.24 -9.82 -5.49
CA ILE A 61 -4.49 -9.78 -6.25
C ILE A 61 -5.38 -10.93 -5.74
N THR A 62 -6.65 -10.64 -5.46
CA THR A 62 -7.64 -11.63 -5.05
C THR A 62 -8.91 -11.47 -5.89
N GLY A 63 -9.65 -12.56 -6.08
CA GLY A 63 -10.85 -12.59 -6.93
C GLY A 63 -10.59 -13.05 -8.36
N THR A 64 -9.33 -13.12 -8.78
CA THR A 64 -8.91 -13.67 -10.07
C THR A 64 -7.49 -14.25 -9.96
N GLU A 65 -7.10 -15.07 -10.92
CA GLU A 65 -5.71 -15.51 -11.07
C GLU A 65 -4.89 -14.40 -11.74
N ALA A 66 -3.72 -14.11 -11.19
CA ALA A 66 -2.80 -13.13 -11.72
C ALA A 66 -1.47 -13.79 -12.08
N SER A 67 -0.93 -13.43 -13.23
CA SER A 67 0.44 -13.74 -13.63
C SER A 67 1.37 -12.68 -13.06
N TRP A 68 2.46 -13.10 -12.43
CA TRP A 68 3.42 -12.22 -11.79
C TRP A 68 4.76 -12.26 -12.50
N GLU A 69 5.36 -11.11 -12.69
CA GLU A 69 6.68 -10.96 -13.28
C GLU A 69 7.54 -9.99 -12.46
N LYS A 70 8.80 -10.37 -12.22
CA LYS A 70 9.81 -9.46 -11.70
C LYS A 70 10.44 -8.71 -12.86
N THR A 71 10.06 -7.46 -13.03
CA THR A 71 10.51 -6.63 -14.16
C THR A 71 11.90 -6.01 -13.90
N SER A 72 12.22 -5.68 -12.63
CA SER A 72 13.53 -5.15 -12.25
C SER A 72 13.80 -5.35 -10.76
N SER A 73 14.93 -4.89 -10.25
CA SER A 73 15.22 -4.87 -8.79
C SER A 73 14.25 -3.98 -8.01
N SER A 74 13.57 -3.04 -8.68
CA SER A 74 12.68 -2.06 -8.07
C SER A 74 11.22 -2.21 -8.49
N GLN A 75 10.86 -3.26 -9.24
CA GLN A 75 9.51 -3.41 -9.80
C GLN A 75 9.10 -4.86 -9.93
N VAL A 76 7.85 -5.13 -9.54
CA VAL A 76 7.11 -6.34 -9.89
C VAL A 76 5.78 -5.98 -10.54
N THR A 77 5.33 -6.80 -11.46
CA THR A 77 4.12 -6.57 -12.24
C THR A 77 3.18 -7.75 -12.09
N ALA A 78 1.90 -7.47 -11.91
CA ALA A 78 0.82 -8.47 -11.94
C ALA A 78 -0.10 -8.17 -13.11
N SER A 79 -0.37 -9.16 -13.96
CA SER A 79 -1.30 -9.08 -15.09
C SER A 79 -2.46 -10.05 -14.88
N PHE A 80 -3.69 -9.58 -15.05
CA PHE A 80 -4.91 -10.37 -14.87
C PHE A 80 -6.06 -9.79 -15.68
N GLN A 81 -7.17 -10.53 -15.75
CA GLN A 81 -8.40 -10.08 -16.39
C GLN A 81 -9.50 -9.83 -15.38
N ILE A 82 -10.28 -8.78 -15.62
CA ILE A 82 -11.52 -8.49 -14.90
C ILE A 82 -12.70 -8.88 -15.82
N LYS A 83 -13.64 -9.66 -15.27
CA LYS A 83 -14.88 -10.06 -15.95
C LYS A 83 -16.09 -9.43 -15.28
N ALA A 84 -17.16 -9.26 -16.05
CA ALA A 84 -18.42 -8.76 -15.52
C ALA A 84 -18.92 -9.62 -14.33
N GLY A 85 -19.37 -8.97 -13.28
CA GLY A 85 -19.89 -9.62 -12.08
C GLY A 85 -18.84 -10.27 -11.16
N GLN A 86 -17.54 -10.22 -11.51
CA GLN A 86 -16.46 -10.76 -10.71
C GLN A 86 -15.62 -9.62 -10.10
N PRO A 87 -15.81 -9.28 -8.82
CA PRO A 87 -15.00 -8.27 -8.17
C PRO A 87 -13.56 -8.76 -7.94
N VAL A 88 -12.61 -7.95 -8.32
CA VAL A 88 -11.17 -8.19 -8.09
C VAL A 88 -10.66 -7.18 -7.07
N CYS A 89 -9.97 -7.65 -6.04
CA CYS A 89 -9.37 -6.78 -5.04
C CYS A 89 -7.85 -6.75 -5.15
N ILE A 90 -7.30 -5.54 -5.20
CA ILE A 90 -5.88 -5.27 -5.03
C ILE A 90 -5.67 -4.95 -3.55
N VAL A 91 -4.96 -5.80 -2.86
CA VAL A 91 -4.62 -5.66 -1.44
C VAL A 91 -3.15 -5.29 -1.34
N THR A 92 -2.88 -4.16 -0.70
CA THR A 92 -1.52 -3.64 -0.53
C THR A 92 -1.22 -3.49 0.95
N TYR A 93 -0.06 -3.98 1.35
CA TYR A 93 0.50 -3.79 2.69
C TYR A 93 1.78 -2.97 2.58
N VAL A 94 1.85 -1.89 3.35
CA VAL A 94 3.04 -1.04 3.45
C VAL A 94 3.67 -1.30 4.81
N SER A 95 4.96 -1.59 4.81
CA SER A 95 5.76 -1.81 6.01
C SER A 95 6.94 -0.86 6.05
N GLY A 96 7.36 -0.49 7.24
CA GLY A 96 8.55 0.32 7.47
C GLY A 96 9.19 -0.03 8.81
N SER A 97 10.51 0.04 8.87
CA SER A 97 11.28 -0.18 10.09
C SER A 97 12.58 0.62 10.06
N LEU A 98 13.02 1.04 11.23
CA LEU A 98 14.34 1.62 11.45
C LEU A 98 15.32 0.60 12.07
N GLU A 99 14.82 -0.52 12.57
CA GLU A 99 15.58 -1.43 13.41
C GLU A 99 15.92 -2.77 12.76
N ASP A 100 14.96 -3.39 12.01
CA ASP A 100 15.18 -4.70 11.41
C ASP A 100 14.40 -4.93 10.11
N ASP A 101 14.71 -6.02 9.42
CA ASP A 101 14.02 -6.47 8.21
C ASP A 101 12.81 -7.38 8.50
N ALA A 102 12.49 -7.66 9.76
CA ALA A 102 11.52 -8.68 10.15
C ALA A 102 10.09 -8.37 9.68
N ARG A 103 9.76 -7.10 9.50
CA ARG A 103 8.42 -6.69 9.03
C ARG A 103 8.15 -7.00 7.55
N LEU A 104 9.17 -7.25 6.74
CA LEU A 104 8.98 -7.61 5.34
C LEU A 104 8.48 -9.04 5.16
N PRO A 105 9.05 -10.05 5.86
CA PRO A 105 8.46 -11.40 5.91
C PRO A 105 7.03 -11.42 6.45
N GLU A 106 6.74 -10.64 7.51
CA GLU A 106 5.39 -10.52 8.08
C GLU A 106 4.35 -10.03 7.05
N ALA A 107 4.76 -9.16 6.12
CA ALA A 107 3.88 -8.68 5.06
C ALA A 107 3.41 -9.82 4.14
N TYR A 108 4.26 -10.78 3.83
CA TYR A 108 3.87 -11.97 3.06
C TYR A 108 2.84 -12.80 3.81
N ASP A 109 3.09 -13.10 5.08
CA ASP A 109 2.22 -13.94 5.90
C ASP A 109 0.84 -13.28 6.07
N LYS A 110 0.82 -11.98 6.34
CA LYS A 110 -0.43 -11.20 6.42
C LYS A 110 -1.20 -11.20 5.10
N LEU A 111 -0.54 -10.98 3.97
CA LEU A 111 -1.22 -10.93 2.68
C LEU A 111 -1.62 -12.33 2.18
N SER A 112 -0.80 -13.35 2.43
CA SER A 112 -1.11 -14.73 2.00
C SER A 112 -2.35 -15.28 2.70
N SER A 113 -2.62 -14.88 3.93
CA SER A 113 -3.79 -15.26 4.71
C SER A 113 -5.07 -14.51 4.35
N VAL A 114 -4.97 -13.36 3.64
CA VAL A 114 -6.14 -12.54 3.32
C VAL A 114 -7.12 -13.28 2.42
N ASN A 115 -8.33 -13.48 2.91
CA ASN A 115 -9.46 -14.09 2.21
C ASN A 115 -10.67 -13.14 2.15
N GLY A 116 -11.75 -13.56 1.51
CA GLY A 116 -12.96 -12.74 1.35
C GLY A 116 -13.54 -12.20 2.66
N PRO A 117 -13.79 -13.03 3.70
CA PRO A 117 -14.24 -12.58 5.01
C PRO A 117 -13.31 -11.57 5.67
N GLN A 118 -12.00 -11.78 5.62
CA GLN A 118 -11.01 -10.83 6.17
C GLN A 118 -11.00 -9.50 5.42
N LEU A 119 -11.14 -9.51 4.09
CA LEU A 119 -11.29 -8.29 3.31
C LEU A 119 -12.54 -7.50 3.69
N ALA A 120 -13.66 -8.18 3.97
CA ALA A 120 -14.88 -7.54 4.44
C ALA A 120 -14.67 -6.87 5.79
N LEU A 121 -14.01 -7.55 6.74
CA LEU A 121 -13.67 -6.98 8.06
C LEU A 121 -12.74 -5.76 7.92
N LEU A 122 -11.67 -5.85 7.14
CA LEU A 122 -10.77 -4.74 6.90
C LEU A 122 -11.48 -3.51 6.31
N LYS A 123 -12.46 -3.71 5.43
CA LYS A 123 -13.28 -2.62 4.89
C LYS A 123 -14.12 -1.95 5.96
N ILE A 124 -14.73 -2.74 6.86
CA ILE A 124 -15.54 -2.25 7.97
C ILE A 124 -14.66 -1.47 8.95
N GLU A 125 -13.54 -2.03 9.39
CA GLU A 125 -12.58 -1.42 10.31
C GLU A 125 -12.04 -0.10 9.75
N LYS A 126 -11.63 -0.09 8.49
CA LYS A 126 -11.17 1.13 7.81
C LYS A 126 -12.26 2.20 7.77
N LYS A 127 -13.50 1.83 7.44
CA LYS A 127 -14.62 2.77 7.40
C LYS A 127 -14.91 3.32 8.79
N GLN A 128 -14.87 2.49 9.82
CA GLN A 128 -15.09 2.91 11.20
C GLN A 128 -13.97 3.84 11.68
N TRP A 129 -12.71 3.49 11.41
CA TRP A 129 -11.56 4.32 11.76
C TRP A 129 -11.66 5.74 11.16
N TRP A 130 -11.99 5.84 9.85
CA TRP A 130 -12.18 7.12 9.20
C TRP A 130 -13.37 7.90 9.79
N LYS A 131 -14.47 7.21 10.08
CA LYS A 131 -15.63 7.82 10.72
C LYS A 131 -15.25 8.40 12.09
N ASP A 132 -14.55 7.64 12.92
CA ASP A 132 -14.14 8.09 14.25
C ASP A 132 -13.15 9.25 14.17
N MET A 133 -12.23 9.21 13.22
CA MET A 133 -11.29 10.30 12.96
C MET A 133 -12.04 11.59 12.56
N TRP A 134 -12.93 11.52 11.59
CA TRP A 134 -13.67 12.67 11.11
C TRP A 134 -14.63 13.24 12.17
N THR A 135 -15.23 12.42 13.02
CA THR A 135 -16.08 12.91 14.12
C THR A 135 -15.31 13.66 15.19
N ARG A 136 -14.02 13.40 15.35
CA ARG A 136 -13.16 14.10 16.32
C ARG A 136 -12.48 15.35 15.76
N SER A 137 -12.35 15.43 14.47
CA SER A 137 -11.53 16.44 13.78
C SER A 137 -12.32 17.20 12.71
N TYR A 138 -13.63 17.37 12.91
CA TYR A 138 -14.47 18.07 11.95
C TYR A 138 -14.58 19.56 12.30
N VAL A 139 -14.27 20.41 11.35
CA VAL A 139 -14.50 21.87 11.40
C VAL A 139 -15.15 22.28 10.09
N GLU A 140 -16.21 23.05 10.19
CA GLU A 140 -16.89 23.63 9.03
C GLU A 140 -16.96 25.15 9.19
N THR A 141 -16.61 25.86 8.13
CA THR A 141 -16.65 27.32 8.01
C THR A 141 -17.56 27.71 6.85
N ASN A 142 -17.92 28.97 6.76
CA ASN A 142 -18.67 29.48 5.62
C ASN A 142 -17.83 29.64 4.34
N ASP A 143 -16.54 29.32 4.39
CA ASP A 143 -15.61 29.38 3.27
C ASP A 143 -15.32 27.96 2.76
N SER A 144 -15.78 27.66 1.54
CA SER A 144 -15.61 26.37 0.91
C SER A 144 -14.15 26.01 0.57
N LEU A 145 -13.30 27.03 0.32
CA LEU A 145 -11.89 26.83 0.04
C LEU A 145 -11.14 26.44 1.32
N LEU A 146 -11.41 27.13 2.41
CA LEU A 146 -10.83 26.79 3.73
C LEU A 146 -11.27 25.39 4.17
N ASN A 147 -12.55 25.05 4.00
CA ASN A 147 -13.04 23.70 4.32
C ASN A 147 -12.32 22.62 3.53
N ARG A 148 -12.16 22.81 2.21
CA ARG A 148 -11.42 21.88 1.36
C ARG A 148 -9.97 21.72 1.81
N GLN A 149 -9.30 22.83 2.09
CA GLN A 149 -7.90 22.80 2.50
C GLN A 149 -7.72 22.12 3.86
N TYR A 150 -8.59 22.42 4.83
CA TYR A 150 -8.62 21.78 6.13
C TYR A 150 -8.81 20.25 6.00
N LEU A 151 -9.87 19.82 5.29
CA LEU A 151 -10.15 18.39 5.11
C LEU A 151 -9.02 17.65 4.40
N SER A 152 -8.42 18.28 3.36
CA SER A 152 -7.27 17.69 2.65
C SER A 152 -6.05 17.56 3.56
N SER A 153 -5.76 18.57 4.37
CA SER A 153 -4.63 18.57 5.31
C SER A 153 -4.81 17.49 6.39
N ILE A 154 -5.99 17.40 6.99
CA ILE A 154 -6.30 16.38 7.99
C ILE A 154 -6.21 14.97 7.37
N TYR A 155 -6.72 14.78 6.14
CA TYR A 155 -6.59 13.51 5.43
C TYR A 155 -5.13 13.12 5.20
N LEU A 156 -4.30 14.04 4.74
CA LEU A 156 -2.88 13.79 4.52
C LEU A 156 -2.15 13.46 5.84
N MET A 157 -2.41 14.23 6.88
CA MET A 157 -1.83 13.96 8.21
C MET A 157 -2.24 12.59 8.73
N ALA A 158 -3.53 12.27 8.71
CA ALA A 158 -4.04 10.99 9.18
C ALA A 158 -3.53 9.80 8.36
N SER A 159 -3.28 10.00 7.06
CA SER A 159 -2.73 8.97 6.17
C SER A 159 -1.23 8.76 6.36
N ALA A 160 -0.50 9.80 6.78
CA ALA A 160 0.96 9.77 6.96
C ALA A 160 1.38 9.44 8.40
N CYS A 161 0.52 9.73 9.38
CA CYS A 161 0.82 9.47 10.79
C CYS A 161 0.57 8.02 11.16
N ASN A 162 1.51 7.44 11.90
CA ASN A 162 1.29 6.23 12.67
C ASN A 162 2.00 6.36 14.03
N LEU A 163 1.76 5.40 14.95
CA LEU A 163 2.33 5.42 16.31
C LEU A 163 3.87 5.38 16.33
N HIS A 164 4.50 4.91 15.26
CA HIS A 164 5.94 4.66 15.16
C HIS A 164 6.66 5.62 14.21
N SER A 165 5.91 6.40 13.44
CA SER A 165 6.47 7.36 12.47
C SER A 165 5.66 8.65 12.51
N PRO A 166 6.10 9.65 13.26
CA PRO A 166 5.47 10.97 13.22
C PRO A 166 5.59 11.56 11.81
N VAL A 167 4.66 12.43 11.46
CA VAL A 167 4.75 13.19 10.22
C VAL A 167 6.07 13.95 10.23
N CYS A 168 6.94 13.65 9.26
CA CYS A 168 8.10 14.48 9.02
C CYS A 168 7.60 15.83 8.50
N GLY A 169 7.58 16.83 9.37
CA GLY A 169 7.54 18.20 8.95
C GLY A 169 8.86 18.50 8.22
N GLY A 170 8.77 18.70 6.91
CA GLY A 170 9.87 19.19 6.11
C GLY A 170 10.11 20.67 6.38
#